data_e0aaeab83a83a648211f0ed23cd41365
#
_entry.id   e0aaeab83a83a648211f0ed23cd41365
#
_cell.length_a   1.000
_cell.length_b   1.000
_cell.length_c   1.000
_cell.angle_alpha   90.00
_cell.angle_beta   90.00
_cell.angle_gamma   90.00
#
_symmetry.space_group_name_H-M   'P 1'
#
loop_
_entity.id
_entity.type
_entity.pdbx_description
1 polymer ?
#
loop_
_entity_poly.entity_id
_entity_poly.type
_entity_poly.pdbx_seq_one_letter_code
_entity_poly.pdbx_strand_id
1 'polypeptide(L)'
;QEKADWLRANPGANIVIEGHTDERGTVAYNLALGDSRAESARIYLSDLGIDPARMRTVSYGEESPSNPGHDEAAWARNRRVHFGLD
;
A
#
# COMPACT_ATOMS: atom_id res chain seq x y z
N GLN A 1 -6.74 -11.30 10.85
CA GLN A 1 -5.85 -10.77 9.81
C GLN A 1 -4.46 -10.52 10.41
N GLU A 2 -3.42 -11.06 9.78
CA GLU A 2 -2.05 -11.08 10.32
C GLU A 2 -1.49 -9.69 10.63
N LYS A 3 -1.67 -8.73 9.73
CA LYS A 3 -1.11 -7.39 9.91
C LYS A 3 -1.77 -6.68 11.08
N ALA A 4 -3.08 -6.82 11.23
CA ALA A 4 -3.79 -6.25 12.36
C ALA A 4 -3.33 -6.89 13.69
N ASP A 5 -3.15 -8.20 13.69
CA ASP A 5 -2.68 -8.93 14.87
C ASP A 5 -1.28 -8.48 15.28
N TRP A 6 -0.39 -8.30 14.31
CA TRP A 6 0.97 -7.82 14.57
C TRP A 6 0.95 -6.42 15.18
N LEU A 7 0.11 -5.53 14.64
CA LEU A 7 0.00 -4.17 15.14
C LEU A 7 -0.57 -4.12 16.55
N ARG A 8 -1.51 -5.01 16.89
CA ARG A 8 -2.04 -5.12 18.25
C ARG A 8 -0.98 -5.60 19.22
N ALA A 9 -0.13 -6.52 18.78
CA ALA A 9 0.96 -7.07 19.61
C ALA A 9 2.12 -6.09 19.77
N ASN A 10 2.21 -5.07 18.92
CA ASN A 10 3.29 -4.09 18.92
C ASN A 10 2.73 -2.67 18.98
N PRO A 11 2.12 -2.27 20.11
CA PRO A 11 1.37 -1.01 20.19
C PRO A 11 2.19 0.25 19.99
N GLY A 12 3.50 0.19 20.13
CA GLY A 12 4.38 1.33 19.86
C GLY A 12 4.80 1.48 18.41
N ALA A 13 4.46 0.52 17.55
CA ALA A 13 4.86 0.56 16.15
C ALA A 13 3.85 1.34 15.30
N ASN A 14 4.38 2.10 14.35
CA ASN A 14 3.61 2.76 13.33
C ASN A 14 4.02 2.21 11.97
N ILE A 15 3.14 2.28 10.99
CA ILE A 15 3.41 1.75 9.65
C ILE A 15 3.15 2.79 8.56
N VAL A 16 3.85 2.59 7.46
CA VAL A 16 3.57 3.27 6.19
C VAL A 16 2.89 2.25 5.28
N ILE A 17 1.78 2.64 4.70
CA ILE A 17 1.05 1.82 3.72
C ILE A 17 1.33 2.40 2.34
N GLU A 18 2.05 1.67 1.51
CA GLU A 18 2.48 2.10 0.19
C GLU A 18 1.59 1.50 -0.89
N GLY A 19 0.93 2.36 -1.65
CA GLY A 19 0.13 1.92 -2.79
C GLY A 19 0.96 1.95 -4.06
N HIS A 20 0.94 0.87 -4.80
CA HIS A 20 1.68 0.70 -6.06
C HIS A 20 0.74 0.30 -7.18
N THR A 21 1.11 0.68 -8.39
CA THR A 21 0.38 0.32 -9.60
C THR A 21 1.35 -0.28 -10.61
N ASP A 22 0.80 -0.86 -11.68
CA ASP A 22 1.63 -1.21 -12.84
C ASP A 22 1.87 0.06 -13.70
N GLU A 23 2.64 -0.10 -14.78
CA GLU A 23 3.07 1.04 -15.62
C GLU A 23 2.00 1.56 -16.59
N ARG A 24 0.86 0.88 -16.71
CA ARG A 24 -0.19 1.27 -17.65
C ARG A 24 -0.96 2.47 -17.13
N GLY A 25 -1.26 3.41 -18.04
CA GLY A 25 -1.96 4.64 -17.71
C GLY A 25 -1.01 5.81 -17.52
N THR A 26 -1.57 6.96 -17.15
CA THR A 26 -0.76 8.16 -16.91
C THR A 26 -0.14 8.13 -15.51
N VAL A 27 0.94 8.88 -15.34
CA VAL A 27 1.59 9.02 -14.03
C VAL A 27 0.62 9.56 -13.00
N ALA A 28 -0.12 10.62 -13.34
CA ALA A 28 -1.09 11.22 -12.42
C ALA A 28 -2.20 10.25 -12.03
N TYR A 29 -2.73 9.50 -13.01
CA TYR A 29 -3.76 8.49 -12.76
C TYR A 29 -3.23 7.41 -11.80
N ASN A 30 -2.02 6.93 -12.06
CA ASN A 30 -1.43 5.85 -11.26
C ASN A 30 -1.08 6.29 -9.84
N LEU A 31 -0.64 7.55 -9.65
CA LEU A 31 -0.43 8.07 -8.31
C LEU A 31 -1.75 8.11 -7.53
N ALA A 32 -2.83 8.56 -8.16
CA ALA A 32 -4.15 8.59 -7.53
C ALA A 32 -4.66 7.17 -7.24
N LEU A 33 -4.43 6.22 -8.15
CA LEU A 33 -4.83 4.83 -7.95
C LEU A 33 -4.06 4.18 -6.80
N GLY A 34 -2.74 4.42 -6.73
CA GLY A 34 -1.92 3.94 -5.63
C GLY A 34 -2.37 4.49 -4.28
N ASP A 35 -2.71 5.78 -4.24
CA ASP A 35 -3.25 6.42 -3.06
C ASP A 35 -4.57 5.78 -2.62
N SER A 36 -5.47 5.54 -3.57
CA SER A 36 -6.74 4.88 -3.30
C SER A 36 -6.55 3.46 -2.73
N ARG A 37 -5.58 2.71 -3.27
CA ARG A 37 -5.26 1.37 -2.78
C ARG A 37 -4.72 1.41 -1.35
N ALA A 38 -3.80 2.33 -1.07
CA ALA A 38 -3.24 2.49 0.26
C ALA A 38 -4.31 2.90 1.27
N GLU A 39 -5.18 3.83 0.88
CA GLU A 39 -6.27 4.31 1.74
C GLU A 39 -7.28 3.20 2.03
N SER A 40 -7.60 2.37 1.04
CA SER A 40 -8.48 1.22 1.25
C SER A 40 -7.90 0.24 2.27
N ALA A 41 -6.60 -0.01 2.21
CA ALA A 41 -5.93 -0.87 3.19
C ALA A 41 -5.95 -0.25 4.59
N ARG A 42 -5.74 1.07 4.69
CA ARG A 42 -5.81 1.79 5.96
C ARG A 42 -7.20 1.69 6.57
N ILE A 43 -8.23 1.89 5.78
CA ILE A 43 -9.63 1.79 6.23
C ILE A 43 -9.92 0.37 6.72
N TYR A 44 -9.47 -0.64 5.99
CA TYR A 44 -9.66 -2.03 6.38
C TYR A 44 -9.06 -2.33 7.75
N LEU A 45 -7.81 -1.89 7.97
CA LEU A 45 -7.14 -2.08 9.26
C LEU A 45 -7.79 -1.26 10.37
N SER A 46 -8.27 -0.06 10.05
CA SER A 46 -9.00 0.77 11.00
C SER A 46 -10.29 0.07 11.45
N ASP A 47 -11.00 -0.56 10.52
CA ASP A 47 -12.21 -1.34 10.82
C ASP A 47 -11.91 -2.55 11.72
N LEU A 48 -10.69 -3.05 11.68
CA LEU A 48 -10.21 -4.12 12.56
C LEU A 48 -9.71 -3.60 13.92
N GLY A 49 -9.86 -2.31 14.17
CA GLY A 49 -9.56 -1.71 15.47
C GLY A 49 -8.18 -1.08 15.60
N ILE A 50 -7.42 -0.94 14.50
CA ILE A 50 -6.14 -0.26 14.52
C ILE A 50 -6.35 1.26 14.42
N ASP A 51 -5.76 2.02 15.34
CA ASP A 51 -5.89 3.48 15.35
C ASP A 51 -5.32 4.07 14.05
N PRO A 52 -6.11 4.85 13.29
CA PRO A 52 -5.62 5.50 12.07
C PRO A 52 -4.36 6.34 12.26
N ALA A 53 -4.14 6.90 13.45
CA ALA A 53 -2.94 7.68 13.73
C ALA A 53 -1.65 6.87 13.66
N ARG A 54 -1.75 5.55 13.69
CA ARG A 54 -0.61 4.63 13.59
C ARG A 54 -0.27 4.26 12.14
N MET A 55 -1.06 4.77 11.19
CA MET A 55 -0.97 4.36 9.79
C MET A 55 -0.86 5.59 8.91
N ARG A 56 0.20 5.68 8.12
CA ARG A 56 0.41 6.73 7.13
C ARG A 56 0.36 6.10 5.74
N THR A 57 -0.32 6.74 4.80
CA THR A 57 -0.39 6.26 3.43
C THR A 57 0.52 7.07 2.53
N VAL A 58 1.08 6.41 1.53
CA VAL A 58 1.85 7.05 0.48
C VAL A 58 1.62 6.30 -0.83
N SER A 59 1.56 7.02 -1.94
CA SER A 59 1.46 6.42 -3.26
C SER A 59 2.76 6.62 -4.02
N TYR A 60 3.27 5.54 -4.57
CA TYR A 60 4.38 5.59 -5.52
C TYR A 60 3.89 5.42 -6.96
N GLY A 61 2.61 5.06 -7.15
CA GLY A 61 2.09 4.77 -8.47
C GLY A 61 2.96 3.72 -9.15
N GLU A 62 3.50 4.05 -10.33
CA GLU A 62 4.39 3.16 -11.08
C GLU A 62 5.88 3.40 -10.81
N GLU A 63 6.23 4.34 -9.93
CA GLU A 63 7.61 4.83 -9.77
C GLU A 63 8.57 3.83 -9.11
N SER A 64 8.05 2.88 -8.35
CA SER A 64 8.89 1.89 -7.64
C SER A 64 8.42 0.47 -7.93
N PRO A 65 8.54 -0.01 -9.17
CA PRO A 65 8.05 -1.33 -9.52
C PRO A 65 8.89 -2.43 -8.85
N SER A 66 8.23 -3.45 -8.30
CA SER A 66 8.91 -4.62 -7.75
C SER A 66 9.41 -5.55 -8.86
N ASN A 67 8.86 -5.42 -10.07
CA ASN A 67 9.27 -6.19 -11.23
C ASN A 67 9.37 -5.25 -12.44
N PRO A 68 10.55 -5.11 -13.04
CA PRO A 68 10.78 -4.18 -14.16
C PRO A 68 10.27 -4.67 -15.51
N GLY A 69 9.68 -5.86 -15.59
CA GLY A 69 9.17 -6.38 -16.86
C GLY A 69 7.96 -5.59 -17.37
N HIS A 70 7.61 -5.82 -18.61
CA HIS A 70 6.56 -5.10 -19.33
C HIS A 70 5.47 -6.04 -19.85
N ASP A 71 5.13 -7.08 -19.08
CA ASP A 71 4.08 -8.03 -19.42
C ASP A 71 3.06 -8.11 -18.28
N GLU A 72 1.98 -8.86 -18.47
CA GLU A 72 0.92 -8.97 -17.46
C GLU A 72 1.42 -9.57 -16.15
N ALA A 73 2.36 -10.50 -16.19
CA ALA A 73 2.90 -11.08 -14.96
C ALA A 73 3.65 -10.03 -14.13
N ALA A 74 4.46 -9.17 -14.78
CA ALA A 74 5.15 -8.08 -14.12
C ALA A 74 4.17 -7.03 -13.62
N TRP A 75 3.18 -6.66 -14.44
CA TRP A 75 2.17 -5.68 -14.06
C TRP A 75 1.35 -6.14 -12.86
N ALA A 76 0.99 -7.43 -12.82
CA ALA A 76 0.25 -7.98 -11.69
C ALA A 76 1.04 -7.89 -10.39
N ARG A 77 2.35 -8.13 -10.44
CA ARG A 77 3.22 -8.02 -9.27
C ARG A 77 3.39 -6.57 -8.80
N ASN A 78 3.27 -5.61 -9.71
CA ASN A 78 3.42 -4.19 -9.39
C ASN A 78 2.11 -3.58 -8.86
N ARG A 79 0.96 -4.17 -9.13
CA ARG A 79 -0.32 -3.75 -8.55
C ARG A 79 -0.41 -4.29 -7.13
N ARG A 80 0.13 -3.53 -6.18
CA ARG A 80 0.25 -4.05 -4.81
C ARG A 80 0.17 -2.94 -3.76
N VAL A 81 -0.05 -3.38 -2.52
CA VAL A 81 0.12 -2.56 -1.34
C VAL A 81 1.27 -3.18 -0.54
N HIS A 82 2.19 -2.34 -0.10
CA HIS A 82 3.32 -2.76 0.74
C HIS A 82 3.22 -2.08 2.10
N PHE A 83 3.47 -2.84 3.17
CA PHE A 83 3.46 -2.32 4.54
C PHE A 83 4.89 -2.25 5.05
N GLY A 84 5.33 -1.05 5.40
CA GLY A 84 6.65 -0.81 5.97
C GLY A 84 6.54 -0.24 7.38
N LEU A 85 7.60 -0.38 8.16
CA LEU A 85 7.67 0.30 9.45
C LEU A 85 7.98 1.79 9.23
N ASP A 86 7.31 2.62 9.97
CA ASP A 86 7.51 4.06 9.91
C ASP A 86 8.56 4.51 10.94
#